data_79487ea7baf00bddf8f67e3abcde3837
#
_entry.id   79487ea7baf00bddf8f67e3abcde3837
#
_cell.length_a   1.000
_cell.length_b   1.000
_cell.length_c   1.000
_cell.angle_alpha   90.00
_cell.angle_beta   90.00
_cell.angle_gamma   90.00
#
_symmetry.space_group_name_H-M   'P 1'
#
loop_
_entity.id
_entity.type
_entity.pdbx_description
1 polymer ?
#
loop_
_entity_poly.entity_id
_entity_poly.type
_entity_poly.pdbx_seq_one_letter_code
_entity_poly.pdbx_strand_id
1 'polypeptide(L)'
;MKSIAKVSCLCLALGYGFSYTHAATARVATAQQDNTWVQYTSNRPQERLFVSNAVEEQIKRVKSLLTNARLAWMFENCFPNTLDTTVHFDGDDDTFVYTGDIHAMWLRDSGAQVWPYVQLANQDPRLKKM
;
A
#
# COMPACT_ATOMS: atom_id res chain seq x y z
N MET A 1 7.47 45.34 -23.02
CA MET A 1 6.75 45.25 -24.30
C MET A 1 7.53 44.34 -25.22
N LYS A 2 7.16 43.11 -25.42
CA LYS A 2 7.55 42.29 -26.58
C LYS A 2 6.37 41.33 -26.85
N SER A 3 5.75 41.60 -27.99
CA SER A 3 4.61 40.87 -28.57
C SER A 3 5.07 39.48 -28.99
N ILE A 4 4.32 38.44 -28.62
CA ILE A 4 4.49 37.08 -29.13
C ILE A 4 3.41 36.86 -30.19
N ALA A 5 3.88 36.70 -31.41
CA ALA A 5 3.08 36.48 -32.60
C ALA A 5 2.32 35.14 -32.54
N LYS A 6 1.03 35.20 -32.84
CA LYS A 6 0.20 34.03 -33.09
C LYS A 6 0.58 33.42 -34.44
N VAL A 7 1.08 32.20 -34.45
CA VAL A 7 1.18 31.39 -35.66
C VAL A 7 -0.12 30.64 -35.84
N SER A 8 -0.96 31.12 -36.73
CA SER A 8 -2.11 30.39 -37.26
C SER A 8 -1.63 29.37 -38.28
N CYS A 9 -1.63 28.10 -37.92
CA CYS A 9 -1.48 27.01 -38.88
C CYS A 9 -2.86 26.59 -39.36
N LEU A 10 -3.21 27.03 -40.57
CA LEU A 10 -4.43 26.68 -41.29
C LEU A 10 -4.21 25.32 -41.98
N CYS A 11 -4.62 24.23 -41.34
CA CYS A 11 -4.72 22.93 -42.00
C CYS A 11 -6.17 22.68 -42.44
N LEU A 12 -6.43 22.92 -43.69
CA LEU A 12 -7.55 22.36 -44.44
C LEU A 12 -7.27 20.88 -44.70
N ALA A 13 -7.97 19.97 -44.00
CA ALA A 13 -8.05 18.56 -44.38
C ALA A 13 -9.39 17.99 -43.90
N LEU A 14 -10.23 17.79 -44.89
CA LEU A 14 -11.21 16.72 -45.11
C LEU A 14 -11.67 15.94 -43.85
N GLY A 15 -12.97 16.08 -43.57
CA GLY A 15 -13.75 15.47 -42.53
C GLY A 15 -13.59 13.94 -42.36
N TYR A 16 -12.95 13.58 -41.29
CA TYR A 16 -13.28 12.41 -40.49
C TYR A 16 -13.04 12.80 -39.04
N GLY A 17 -14.07 13.35 -38.43
CA GLY A 17 -14.09 13.67 -37.02
C GLY A 17 -14.14 12.40 -36.21
N PHE A 18 -13.01 11.89 -35.79
CA PHE A 18 -12.95 10.88 -34.72
C PHE A 18 -12.97 11.61 -33.37
N SER A 19 -14.16 11.69 -32.80
CA SER A 19 -14.38 12.20 -31.45
C SER A 19 -13.85 11.20 -30.39
N TYR A 20 -12.55 11.17 -30.16
CA TYR A 20 -11.93 10.33 -29.10
C TYR A 20 -11.74 11.03 -27.77
N THR A 21 -12.11 12.30 -27.61
CA THR A 21 -11.78 13.07 -26.41
C THR A 21 -12.82 13.01 -25.29
N HIS A 22 -14.03 12.46 -25.55
CA HIS A 22 -15.08 12.42 -24.51
C HIS A 22 -15.25 11.10 -23.78
N ALA A 23 -14.63 10.00 -24.25
CA ALA A 23 -14.77 8.70 -23.60
C ALA A 23 -13.79 8.47 -22.44
N ALA A 24 -12.65 9.16 -22.43
CA ALA A 24 -11.63 8.98 -21.38
C ALA A 24 -12.00 9.73 -20.08
N THR A 25 -12.60 10.91 -20.17
CA THR A 25 -13.01 11.72 -19.00
C THR A 25 -14.22 11.13 -18.26
N ALA A 26 -15.13 10.49 -18.99
CA ALA A 26 -16.31 9.85 -18.37
C ALA A 26 -15.95 8.57 -17.57
N ARG A 27 -14.88 7.86 -17.96
CA ARG A 27 -14.46 6.63 -17.23
C ARG A 27 -13.71 6.90 -15.94
N VAL A 28 -13.07 8.05 -15.78
CA VAL A 28 -12.40 8.43 -14.53
C VAL A 28 -13.41 8.88 -13.48
N ALA A 29 -14.49 9.53 -13.90
CA ALA A 29 -15.53 9.98 -12.98
C ALA A 29 -16.41 8.84 -12.42
N THR A 30 -16.53 7.70 -13.13
CA THR A 30 -17.34 6.56 -12.67
C THR A 30 -16.59 5.59 -11.74
N ALA A 31 -15.26 5.73 -11.59
CA ALA A 31 -14.49 4.89 -10.66
C ALA A 31 -14.63 5.33 -9.19
N GLN A 32 -15.29 6.43 -8.92
CA GLN A 32 -15.55 6.93 -7.56
C GLN A 32 -16.98 6.60 -7.13
N GLN A 33 -17.42 5.36 -7.38
CA GLN A 33 -18.62 4.86 -6.72
C GLN A 33 -18.26 4.60 -5.27
N ASP A 34 -18.70 5.53 -4.47
CA ASP A 34 -18.63 5.54 -3.02
C ASP A 34 -19.41 4.32 -2.49
N ASN A 35 -18.66 3.30 -2.06
CA ASN A 35 -19.25 2.16 -1.36
C ASN A 35 -19.54 2.56 0.09
N THR A 36 -20.36 3.57 0.30
CA THR A 36 -20.71 4.15 1.61
C THR A 36 -21.33 3.15 2.58
N TRP A 37 -21.76 1.98 2.10
CA TRP A 37 -22.34 0.89 2.90
C TRP A 37 -21.34 -0.24 3.19
N VAL A 38 -20.11 -0.19 2.70
CA VAL A 38 -19.06 -1.16 3.05
C VAL A 38 -18.43 -0.76 4.37
N GLN A 39 -18.66 -1.56 5.39
CA GLN A 39 -18.01 -1.39 6.68
C GLN A 39 -16.60 -2.00 6.63
N TYR A 40 -15.59 -1.17 6.76
CA TYR A 40 -14.20 -1.59 6.83
C TYR A 40 -13.82 -1.97 8.26
N THR A 41 -13.92 -3.25 8.59
CA THR A 41 -13.47 -3.81 9.86
C THR A 41 -12.10 -4.46 9.71
N SER A 42 -11.31 -4.51 10.79
CA SER A 42 -10.02 -5.20 10.78
C SER A 42 -10.22 -6.69 10.55
N ASN A 43 -9.45 -7.28 9.61
CA ASN A 43 -9.40 -8.71 9.32
C ASN A 43 -8.11 -9.35 9.86
N ARG A 44 -7.40 -8.67 10.75
CA ARG A 44 -6.20 -9.24 11.37
C ARG A 44 -6.54 -10.46 12.22
N PRO A 45 -5.67 -11.48 12.29
CA PRO A 45 -5.93 -12.66 13.11
C PRO A 45 -6.05 -12.28 14.59
N GLN A 46 -6.86 -13.02 15.33
CA GLN A 46 -7.01 -12.83 16.77
C GLN A 46 -5.73 -13.21 17.51
N GLU A 47 -5.10 -14.31 17.10
CA GLU A 47 -3.79 -14.76 17.60
C GLU A 47 -2.72 -14.35 16.59
N ARG A 48 -1.85 -13.47 17.01
CA ARG A 48 -0.76 -12.92 16.19
C ARG A 48 0.57 -13.44 16.69
N LEU A 49 1.42 -13.88 15.76
CA LEU A 49 2.73 -14.46 16.07
C LEU A 49 3.68 -13.43 16.69
N PHE A 50 3.65 -12.20 16.16
CA PHE A 50 4.50 -11.12 16.65
C PHE A 50 3.75 -9.79 16.70
N VAL A 51 3.66 -9.22 17.88
CA VAL A 51 3.07 -7.89 18.10
C VAL A 51 4.16 -6.91 18.48
N SER A 52 4.30 -5.83 17.70
CA SER A 52 5.21 -4.72 17.97
C SER A 52 4.44 -3.44 18.23
N ASN A 53 4.68 -2.80 19.37
CA ASN A 53 4.07 -1.50 19.67
C ASN A 53 4.47 -0.42 18.66
N ALA A 54 5.72 -0.43 18.19
CA ALA A 54 6.18 0.50 17.17
C ALA A 54 5.40 0.38 15.86
N VAL A 55 5.05 -0.85 15.47
CA VAL A 55 4.22 -1.12 14.29
C VAL A 55 2.78 -0.67 14.51
N GLU A 56 2.20 -0.94 15.68
CA GLU A 56 0.83 -0.51 16.02
C GLU A 56 0.70 1.03 16.02
N GLU A 57 1.68 1.73 16.58
CA GLU A 57 1.70 3.21 16.55
C GLU A 57 1.87 3.74 15.12
N GLN A 58 2.70 3.09 14.30
CA GLN A 58 2.83 3.44 12.88
C GLN A 58 1.50 3.27 12.13
N ILE A 59 0.77 2.18 12.40
CA ILE A 59 -0.55 1.94 11.81
C ILE A 59 -1.51 3.08 12.20
N LYS A 60 -1.60 3.42 13.48
CA LYS A 60 -2.44 4.52 13.96
C LYS A 60 -2.09 5.84 13.28
N ARG A 61 -0.78 6.14 13.20
CA ARG A 61 -0.28 7.36 12.57
C ARG A 61 -0.65 7.45 11.10
N VAL A 62 -0.42 6.39 10.33
CA VAL A 62 -0.73 6.38 8.89
C VAL A 62 -2.24 6.47 8.66
N LYS A 63 -3.04 5.73 9.44
CA LYS A 63 -4.51 5.79 9.34
C LYS A 63 -5.05 7.21 9.60
N SER A 64 -4.45 7.95 10.53
CA SER A 64 -4.88 9.34 10.82
C SER A 64 -4.56 10.32 9.69
N LEU A 65 -3.62 10.00 8.81
CA LEU A 65 -3.24 10.82 7.66
C LEU A 65 -4.03 10.48 6.39
N LEU A 66 -4.66 9.30 6.35
CA LEU A 66 -5.40 8.84 5.19
C LEU A 66 -6.87 9.26 5.27
N THR A 67 -7.32 10.05 4.30
CA THR A 67 -8.72 10.46 4.16
C THR A 67 -9.59 9.37 3.53
N ASN A 68 -8.99 8.46 2.77
CA ASN A 68 -9.69 7.36 2.13
C ASN A 68 -9.78 6.15 3.09
N ALA A 69 -10.99 5.84 3.56
CA ALA A 69 -11.24 4.75 4.51
C ALA A 69 -10.79 3.37 4.00
N ARG A 70 -10.92 3.10 2.70
CA ARG A 70 -10.46 1.85 2.10
C ARG A 70 -8.94 1.70 2.15
N LEU A 71 -8.20 2.76 1.85
CA LEU A 71 -6.74 2.74 1.95
C LEU A 71 -6.27 2.60 3.40
N ALA A 72 -6.93 3.27 4.34
CA ALA A 72 -6.65 3.13 5.76
C ALA A 72 -6.86 1.68 6.24
N TRP A 73 -7.96 1.07 5.84
CA TRP A 73 -8.25 -0.34 6.11
C TRP A 73 -7.22 -1.29 5.45
N MET A 74 -6.87 -1.07 4.19
CA MET A 74 -5.85 -1.88 3.51
C MET A 74 -4.51 -1.79 4.21
N PHE A 75 -4.09 -0.59 4.60
CA PHE A 75 -2.83 -0.41 5.32
C PHE A 75 -2.83 -1.15 6.66
N GLU A 76 -3.90 -1.03 7.44
CA GLU A 76 -4.04 -1.71 8.74
C GLU A 76 -3.94 -3.24 8.63
N ASN A 77 -4.44 -3.83 7.55
CA ASN A 77 -4.44 -5.28 7.38
C ASN A 77 -3.20 -5.81 6.66
N CYS A 78 -2.65 -5.05 5.72
CA CYS A 78 -1.52 -5.50 4.91
C CYS A 78 -0.16 -5.20 5.58
N PHE A 79 -0.01 -4.02 6.20
CA PHE A 79 1.26 -3.61 6.77
C PHE A 79 1.78 -4.56 7.85
N PRO A 80 0.99 -5.02 8.84
CA PRO A 80 1.48 -5.93 9.87
C PRO A 80 1.40 -7.40 9.48
N ASN A 81 0.88 -7.77 8.32
CA ASN A 81 0.54 -9.14 7.96
C ASN A 81 1.70 -10.13 8.14
N THR A 82 2.90 -9.78 7.71
CA THR A 82 4.10 -10.63 7.88
C THR A 82 4.36 -10.93 9.36
N LEU A 83 4.30 -9.92 10.21
CA LEU A 83 4.51 -10.08 11.66
C LEU A 83 3.39 -10.89 12.31
N ASP A 84 2.16 -10.65 11.89
CA ASP A 84 0.98 -11.31 12.44
C ASP A 84 0.95 -12.81 12.11
N THR A 85 1.50 -13.24 10.96
CA THR A 85 1.22 -14.57 10.40
C THR A 85 2.42 -15.43 10.04
N THR A 86 3.62 -14.86 9.83
CA THR A 86 4.73 -15.60 9.21
C THR A 86 6.06 -15.54 9.96
N VAL A 87 6.19 -14.68 10.96
CA VAL A 87 7.43 -14.51 11.73
C VAL A 87 7.46 -15.44 12.94
N HIS A 88 8.47 -16.29 13.01
CA HIS A 88 8.71 -17.19 14.12
C HIS A 88 10.12 -16.95 14.69
N PHE A 89 10.21 -16.71 15.98
CA PHE A 89 11.49 -16.67 16.68
C PHE A 89 11.89 -18.08 17.11
N ASP A 90 13.08 -18.51 16.70
CA ASP A 90 13.67 -19.78 17.11
C ASP A 90 14.84 -19.50 18.07
N GLY A 91 14.59 -19.74 19.35
CA GLY A 91 15.53 -19.40 20.39
C GLY A 91 15.77 -17.89 20.54
N ASP A 92 16.98 -17.55 20.99
CA ASP A 92 17.33 -16.15 21.28
C ASP A 92 17.94 -15.40 20.09
N ASP A 93 18.45 -16.09 19.08
CA ASP A 93 19.27 -15.46 18.04
C ASP A 93 18.73 -15.65 16.62
N ASP A 94 17.80 -16.57 16.40
CA ASP A 94 17.30 -16.88 15.08
C ASP A 94 15.86 -16.46 14.87
N THR A 95 15.56 -16.05 13.63
CA THR A 95 14.20 -15.72 13.21
C THR A 95 13.92 -16.42 11.90
N PHE A 96 12.82 -17.16 11.87
CA PHE A 96 12.32 -17.81 10.67
C PHE A 96 11.12 -17.06 10.14
N VAL A 97 11.16 -16.65 8.85
CA VAL A 97 10.07 -15.94 8.19
C VAL A 97 9.55 -16.78 7.04
N TYR A 98 8.36 -17.34 7.18
CA TYR A 98 7.74 -18.08 6.11
C TYR A 98 7.48 -17.20 4.87
N THR A 99 7.66 -17.77 3.69
CA THR A 99 7.40 -17.06 2.43
C THR A 99 5.89 -16.77 2.21
N GLY A 100 5.01 -17.42 2.96
CA GLY A 100 3.58 -17.23 2.90
C GLY A 100 2.84 -18.52 3.19
N ASP A 101 2.31 -19.16 2.16
CA ASP A 101 1.51 -20.39 2.24
C ASP A 101 2.34 -21.69 2.35
N ILE A 102 3.66 -21.60 2.23
CA ILE A 102 4.58 -22.74 2.34
C ILE A 102 5.51 -22.58 3.55
N HIS A 103 5.82 -23.71 4.23
CA HIS A 103 6.74 -23.76 5.35
C HIS A 103 8.21 -23.73 4.86
N ALA A 104 8.56 -22.64 4.20
CA ALA A 104 9.90 -22.41 3.69
C ALA A 104 10.30 -20.93 3.86
N MET A 105 11.57 -20.73 4.17
CA MET A 105 12.16 -19.40 4.23
C MET A 105 13.05 -19.20 3.00
N TRP A 106 12.64 -18.28 2.13
CA TRP A 106 13.43 -17.88 0.97
C TRP A 106 14.01 -16.50 1.27
N LEU A 107 15.33 -16.41 1.39
CA LEU A 107 16.01 -15.20 1.86
C LEU A 107 15.58 -13.92 1.11
N ARG A 108 15.42 -14.00 -0.20
CA ARG A 108 14.99 -12.86 -1.01
C ARG A 108 13.58 -12.41 -0.61
N ASP A 109 12.67 -13.36 -0.50
CA ASP A 109 11.25 -13.09 -0.23
C ASP A 109 11.07 -12.63 1.22
N SER A 110 11.71 -13.33 2.16
CA SER A 110 11.69 -12.95 3.58
C SER A 110 12.31 -11.58 3.81
N GLY A 111 13.43 -11.27 3.13
CA GLY A 111 14.02 -9.94 3.18
C GLY A 111 13.08 -8.85 2.68
N ALA A 112 12.34 -9.10 1.59
CA ALA A 112 11.33 -8.17 1.09
C ALA A 112 10.14 -8.00 2.05
N GLN A 113 9.70 -9.11 2.69
CA GLN A 113 8.60 -9.09 3.65
C GLN A 113 8.92 -8.29 4.91
N VAL A 114 10.17 -8.33 5.41
CA VAL A 114 10.57 -7.61 6.62
C VAL A 114 11.06 -6.19 6.36
N TRP A 115 11.42 -5.86 5.12
CA TRP A 115 11.94 -4.55 4.73
C TRP A 115 11.11 -3.35 5.21
N PRO A 116 9.76 -3.38 5.18
CA PRO A 116 8.95 -2.25 5.65
C PRO A 116 9.17 -1.88 7.12
N TYR A 117 9.66 -2.81 7.95
CA TYR A 117 9.85 -2.60 9.39
C TYR A 117 11.25 -2.10 9.77
N VAL A 118 12.21 -2.09 8.84
CA VAL A 118 13.60 -1.65 9.10
C VAL A 118 13.65 -0.26 9.71
N GLN A 119 12.81 0.66 9.23
CA GLN A 119 12.73 2.02 9.77
C GLN A 119 12.22 2.09 11.23
N LEU A 120 11.58 1.05 11.72
CA LEU A 120 11.04 0.94 13.08
C LEU A 120 11.96 0.12 14.02
N ALA A 121 13.02 -0.49 13.49
CA ALA A 121 13.90 -1.40 14.23
C ALA A 121 14.55 -0.76 15.46
N ASN A 122 14.81 0.55 15.43
CA ASN A 122 15.36 1.25 16.60
C ASN A 122 14.32 1.53 17.71
N GLN A 123 13.04 1.34 17.42
CA GLN A 123 11.94 1.58 18.36
C GLN A 123 11.47 0.31 19.06
N ASP A 124 11.85 -0.86 18.52
CA ASP A 124 11.52 -2.16 19.10
C ASP A 124 12.74 -3.11 18.94
N PRO A 125 13.37 -3.52 20.06
CA PRO A 125 14.52 -4.42 20.02
C PRO A 125 14.25 -5.76 19.32
N ARG A 126 13.03 -6.25 19.36
CA ARG A 126 12.63 -7.49 18.69
C ARG A 126 12.58 -7.31 17.17
N LEU A 127 12.10 -6.15 16.67
CA LEU A 127 12.19 -5.82 15.25
C LEU A 127 13.64 -5.68 14.78
N LYS A 128 14.50 -5.13 15.63
CA LYS A 128 15.93 -5.01 15.33
C LYS A 128 16.61 -6.38 15.26
N LYS A 129 16.17 -7.33 16.04
CA LYS A 129 16.69 -8.69 16.10
C LYS A 129 16.25 -9.52 14.89
N MET A 130 15.02 -9.36 14.43
CA MET A 130 14.47 -9.99 13.23
C MET A 130 15.28 -9.63 11.97
#